data_5a653026fbe486810a39a07dd36a771d
#
_entry.id   5a653026fbe486810a39a07dd36a771d
#
_cell.length_a   1.000
_cell.length_b   1.000
_cell.length_c   1.000
_cell.angle_alpha   90.00
_cell.angle_beta   90.00
_cell.angle_gamma   90.00
#
_symmetry.space_group_name_H-M   'P 1'
#
loop_
_entity.id
_entity.type
_entity.pdbx_description
1 polymer ?
#
loop_
_entity_poly.entity_id
_entity_poly.type
_entity_poly.pdbx_seq_one_letter_code
_entity_poly.pdbx_strand_id
1 'polypeptide(L)'
;MKILNHLEGLKKMATGELPGSPAAQVLDFHVTEVEEGRVVVEMEATDRLHNPMGTLHGGILCDIADAAMGYAFATTLADDELFSTVEIKLNFLKPIFKTRLRAEGTLIKKGGSVGLLECHIYDEKQSLVGHSTSTCMVLKGNASKKRIQST
;
A
#
# COMPACT_ATOMS: atom_id res chain seq x y z
N MET A 1 14.02 14.17 17.28
CA MET A 1 13.60 12.88 16.67
C MET A 1 14.17 12.83 15.25
N LYS A 2 15.01 11.86 14.95
CA LYS A 2 15.55 11.70 13.58
C LYS A 2 14.41 11.22 12.72
N ILE A 3 13.97 12.02 11.75
CA ILE A 3 13.00 11.57 10.75
C ILE A 3 13.69 10.45 9.98
N LEU A 4 13.20 9.24 10.15
CA LEU A 4 13.71 8.09 9.37
C LEU A 4 13.37 8.35 7.89
N ASN A 5 14.35 8.13 7.02
CA ASN A 5 14.12 8.03 5.59
C ASN A 5 12.97 7.06 5.34
N HIS A 6 12.05 7.38 4.42
CA HIS A 6 10.87 6.56 4.13
C HIS A 6 11.22 5.10 3.82
N LEU A 7 12.24 4.88 3.01
CA LEU A 7 12.71 3.54 2.65
C LEU A 7 13.17 2.75 3.89
N GLU A 8 13.97 3.37 4.76
CA GLU A 8 14.47 2.72 5.98
C GLU A 8 13.34 2.47 6.99
N GLY A 9 12.37 3.38 7.09
CA GLY A 9 11.18 3.19 7.93
C GLY A 9 10.37 1.98 7.49
N LEU A 10 10.13 1.84 6.18
CA LEU A 10 9.40 0.70 5.60
C LEU A 10 10.16 -0.62 5.76
N LYS A 11 11.49 -0.62 5.61
CA LYS A 11 12.31 -1.81 5.89
C LYS A 11 12.17 -2.27 7.34
N LYS A 12 12.14 -1.33 8.29
CA LYS A 12 11.91 -1.64 9.71
C LYS A 12 10.49 -2.14 9.99
N MET A 13 9.49 -1.68 9.25
CA MET A 13 8.15 -2.26 9.30
C MET A 13 8.15 -3.71 8.81
N ALA A 14 8.86 -4.00 7.72
CA ALA A 14 8.98 -5.35 7.17
C ALA A 14 9.70 -6.33 8.11
N THR A 15 10.64 -5.85 8.93
CA THR A 15 11.33 -6.67 9.95
C THR A 15 10.59 -6.74 11.29
N GLY A 16 9.49 -5.99 11.45
CA GLY A 16 8.75 -5.90 12.71
C GLY A 16 9.37 -4.99 13.77
N GLU A 17 10.44 -4.26 13.44
CA GLU A 17 11.06 -3.28 14.35
C GLU A 17 10.18 -2.04 14.54
N LEU A 18 9.34 -1.72 13.56
CA LEU A 18 8.33 -0.68 13.65
C LEU A 18 6.94 -1.25 13.40
N PRO A 19 5.93 -0.76 14.12
CA PRO A 19 4.54 -1.19 13.90
C PRO A 19 4.04 -0.68 12.54
N GLY A 20 3.08 -1.40 11.98
CA GLY A 20 2.30 -0.92 10.83
C GLY A 20 1.44 0.29 11.19
N SER A 21 0.89 0.96 10.17
CA SER A 21 -0.07 2.05 10.36
C SER A 21 -1.29 1.60 11.16
N PRO A 22 -2.06 2.52 11.76
CA PRO A 22 -3.30 2.15 12.46
C PRO A 22 -4.26 1.31 11.61
N ALA A 23 -4.42 1.64 10.32
CA ALA A 23 -5.24 0.85 9.39
C ALA A 23 -4.67 -0.56 9.18
N ALA A 24 -3.34 -0.70 9.05
CA ALA A 24 -2.68 -1.99 8.94
C ALA A 24 -2.94 -2.87 10.18
N GLN A 25 -2.93 -2.29 11.36
CA GLN A 25 -3.22 -3.00 12.60
C GLN A 25 -4.68 -3.47 12.70
N VAL A 26 -5.63 -2.65 12.23
CA VAL A 26 -7.06 -2.99 12.22
C VAL A 26 -7.37 -4.10 11.22
N LEU A 27 -6.80 -4.02 10.02
CA LEU A 27 -7.03 -4.96 8.93
C LEU A 27 -6.09 -6.16 8.95
N ASP A 28 -5.06 -6.12 9.81
CA ASP A 28 -4.03 -7.15 9.97
C ASP A 28 -3.27 -7.43 8.67
N PHE A 29 -2.85 -6.36 7.97
CA PHE A 29 -1.93 -6.48 6.84
C PHE A 29 -0.52 -6.02 7.22
N HIS A 30 0.47 -6.62 6.59
CA HIS A 30 1.88 -6.41 6.91
C HIS A 30 2.71 -6.13 5.65
N VAL A 31 3.68 -5.22 5.78
CA VAL A 31 4.74 -5.06 4.79
C VAL A 31 5.70 -6.23 4.93
N THR A 32 6.00 -6.93 3.84
CA THR A 32 6.88 -8.11 3.85
C THR A 32 8.14 -7.97 3.01
N GLU A 33 8.08 -7.18 1.94
CA GLU A 33 9.25 -6.91 1.09
C GLU A 33 9.30 -5.42 0.74
N VAL A 34 10.50 -4.84 0.77
CA VAL A 34 10.72 -3.42 0.49
C VAL A 34 11.98 -3.24 -0.37
N GLU A 35 11.77 -2.70 -1.56
CA GLU A 35 12.81 -2.21 -2.46
C GLU A 35 12.42 -0.81 -2.95
N GLU A 36 13.36 -0.03 -3.42
CA GLU A 36 13.04 1.28 -4.01
C GLU A 36 12.09 1.13 -5.20
N GLY A 37 10.93 1.77 -5.13
CA GLY A 37 9.88 1.68 -6.15
C GLY A 37 9.06 0.39 -6.14
N ARG A 38 9.28 -0.52 -5.17
CA ARG A 38 8.52 -1.77 -5.06
C ARG A 38 8.30 -2.15 -3.60
N VAL A 39 7.06 -2.43 -3.23
CA VAL A 39 6.70 -2.92 -1.88
C VAL A 39 5.67 -4.03 -1.99
N VAL A 40 5.81 -5.04 -1.15
CA VAL A 40 4.85 -6.13 -0.99
C VAL A 40 4.14 -5.99 0.34
N VAL A 41 2.83 -6.09 0.29
CA VAL A 41 1.93 -6.15 1.45
C VAL A 41 1.20 -7.49 1.43
N GLU A 42 1.18 -8.18 2.56
CA GLU A 42 0.45 -9.44 2.73
C GLU A 42 -0.66 -9.31 3.77
N MET A 43 -1.74 -10.05 3.57
CA MET A 43 -2.90 -10.09 4.46
C MET A 43 -3.60 -11.44 4.38
N GLU A 44 -4.12 -11.93 5.51
CA GLU A 44 -5.05 -13.08 5.50
C GLU A 44 -6.48 -12.59 5.23
N ALA A 45 -7.07 -13.03 4.12
CA ALA A 45 -8.49 -12.85 3.86
C ALA A 45 -9.29 -13.84 4.73
N THR A 46 -10.08 -13.31 5.66
CA THR A 46 -10.89 -14.10 6.59
C THR A 46 -12.37 -13.77 6.44
N ASP A 47 -13.24 -14.60 6.97
CA ASP A 47 -14.69 -14.40 6.96
C ASP A 47 -15.15 -13.13 7.70
N ARG A 48 -14.34 -12.60 8.62
CA ARG A 48 -14.59 -11.31 9.28
C ARG A 48 -14.62 -10.12 8.32
N LEU A 49 -14.01 -10.28 7.13
CA LEU A 49 -13.86 -9.24 6.11
C LEU A 49 -14.76 -9.50 4.89
N HIS A 50 -15.70 -10.45 5.01
CA HIS A 50 -16.61 -10.79 3.92
C HIS A 50 -17.73 -9.75 3.73
N ASN A 51 -18.17 -9.63 2.49
CA ASN A 51 -19.38 -8.94 2.10
C ASN A 51 -20.61 -9.86 2.36
N PRO A 52 -21.85 -9.37 2.15
CA PRO A 52 -23.05 -10.21 2.36
C PRO A 52 -23.13 -11.46 1.48
N MET A 53 -22.36 -11.54 0.40
CA MET A 53 -22.32 -12.70 -0.50
C MET A 53 -21.30 -13.78 -0.05
N GLY A 54 -20.58 -13.54 1.06
CA GLY A 54 -19.63 -14.51 1.59
C GLY A 54 -18.26 -14.50 0.90
N THR A 55 -17.94 -13.45 0.16
CA THR A 55 -16.61 -13.23 -0.41
C THR A 55 -15.94 -12.01 0.23
N LEU A 56 -14.62 -11.88 0.11
CA LEU A 56 -13.89 -10.73 0.61
C LEU A 56 -14.52 -9.44 0.09
N HIS A 57 -14.77 -8.48 0.98
CA HIS A 57 -15.29 -7.17 0.59
C HIS A 57 -14.27 -6.44 -0.31
N GLY A 58 -14.72 -5.94 -1.45
CA GLY A 58 -13.85 -5.30 -2.44
C GLY A 58 -13.07 -4.10 -1.90
N GLY A 59 -13.64 -3.36 -0.95
CA GLY A 59 -12.96 -2.26 -0.27
C GLY A 59 -11.68 -2.70 0.44
N ILE A 60 -11.68 -3.88 1.04
CA ILE A 60 -10.49 -4.43 1.70
C ILE A 60 -9.36 -4.72 0.69
N LEU A 61 -9.72 -5.23 -0.49
CA LEU A 61 -8.75 -5.44 -1.56
C LEU A 61 -8.16 -4.10 -2.05
N CYS A 62 -8.98 -3.05 -2.06
CA CYS A 62 -8.55 -1.70 -2.38
C CYS A 62 -7.56 -1.14 -1.33
N ASP A 63 -7.81 -1.40 -0.04
CA ASP A 63 -6.92 -0.96 1.05
C ASP A 63 -5.50 -1.51 0.91
N ILE A 64 -5.35 -2.82 0.67
CA ILE A 64 -4.02 -3.41 0.52
C ILE A 64 -3.34 -3.00 -0.80
N ALA A 65 -4.10 -2.76 -1.86
CA ALA A 65 -3.57 -2.24 -3.11
C ALA A 65 -3.05 -0.79 -2.93
N ASP A 66 -3.83 0.08 -2.28
CA ASP A 66 -3.42 1.45 -1.98
C ASP A 66 -2.20 1.48 -1.07
N ALA A 67 -2.16 0.65 -0.03
CA ALA A 67 -1.01 0.54 0.86
C ALA A 67 0.25 0.11 0.10
N ALA A 68 0.20 -0.95 -0.71
CA ALA A 68 1.33 -1.45 -1.46
C ALA A 68 1.87 -0.40 -2.45
N MET A 69 0.99 0.25 -3.21
CA MET A 69 1.37 1.30 -4.16
C MET A 69 1.87 2.57 -3.45
N GLY A 70 1.18 3.01 -2.41
CA GLY A 70 1.57 4.18 -1.64
C GLY A 70 2.94 4.01 -0.98
N TYR A 71 3.19 2.85 -0.39
CA TYR A 71 4.50 2.53 0.19
C TYR A 71 5.60 2.42 -0.88
N ALA A 72 5.31 1.82 -2.04
CA ALA A 72 6.24 1.79 -3.16
C ALA A 72 6.62 3.21 -3.62
N PHE A 73 5.66 4.12 -3.69
CA PHE A 73 5.91 5.52 -4.01
C PHE A 73 6.73 6.22 -2.91
N ALA A 74 6.39 5.98 -1.64
CA ALA A 74 7.10 6.58 -0.51
C ALA A 74 8.59 6.24 -0.50
N THR A 75 8.99 5.04 -0.93
CA THR A 75 10.41 4.65 -1.01
C THR A 75 11.26 5.54 -1.91
N THR A 76 10.64 6.30 -2.80
CA THR A 76 11.32 7.16 -3.79
C THR A 76 11.26 8.64 -3.44
N LEU A 77 10.66 9.00 -2.30
CA LEU A 77 10.52 10.38 -1.83
C LEU A 77 11.75 10.84 -1.05
N ALA A 78 12.04 12.14 -1.12
CA ALA A 78 13.00 12.78 -0.24
C ALA A 78 12.46 12.86 1.21
N ASP A 79 13.33 13.05 2.19
CA ASP A 79 12.99 13.03 3.62
C ASP A 79 11.98 14.11 4.03
N ASP A 80 11.91 15.22 3.28
CA ASP A 80 10.98 16.34 3.50
C ASP A 80 9.72 16.28 2.62
N GLU A 81 9.60 15.25 1.79
CA GLU A 81 8.44 15.01 0.93
C GLU A 81 7.46 14.04 1.58
N LEU A 82 6.18 14.27 1.37
CA LEU A 82 5.09 13.33 1.62
C LEU A 82 4.33 13.08 0.31
N PHE A 83 3.32 12.23 0.34
CA PHE A 83 2.46 12.02 -0.82
C PHE A 83 0.98 11.94 -0.43
N SER A 84 0.14 12.04 -1.43
CA SER A 84 -1.27 11.73 -1.33
C SER A 84 -1.70 10.94 -2.55
N THR A 85 -2.42 9.85 -2.35
CA THR A 85 -3.11 9.14 -3.42
C THR A 85 -4.20 10.06 -3.98
N VAL A 86 -4.21 10.28 -5.29
CA VAL A 86 -5.17 11.13 -5.98
C VAL A 86 -6.33 10.31 -6.52
N GLU A 87 -6.03 9.15 -7.05
CA GLU A 87 -7.02 8.19 -7.55
C GLU A 87 -6.47 6.77 -7.47
N ILE A 88 -7.37 5.82 -7.42
CA ILE A 88 -7.09 4.40 -7.54
C ILE A 88 -8.18 3.74 -8.37
N LYS A 89 -7.78 2.88 -9.28
CA LYS A 89 -8.67 2.00 -10.03
C LYS A 89 -8.29 0.56 -9.71
N LEU A 90 -9.28 -0.26 -9.37
CA LEU A 90 -9.09 -1.67 -9.07
C LEU A 90 -10.00 -2.53 -9.94
N ASN A 91 -9.44 -3.55 -10.56
CA ASN A 91 -10.17 -4.60 -11.24
C ASN A 91 -10.20 -5.85 -10.35
N PHE A 92 -11.41 -6.33 -10.06
CA PHE A 92 -11.67 -7.58 -9.34
C PHE A 92 -11.72 -8.72 -10.36
N LEU A 93 -10.76 -9.62 -10.32
CA LEU A 93 -10.58 -10.62 -11.37
C LEU A 93 -11.07 -12.01 -10.95
N LYS A 94 -11.23 -12.25 -9.64
CA LYS A 94 -11.65 -13.53 -9.09
C LYS A 94 -12.28 -13.30 -7.71
N PRO A 95 -13.37 -14.00 -7.35
CA PRO A 95 -13.90 -13.96 -6.01
C PRO A 95 -12.89 -14.54 -5.01
N ILE A 96 -12.75 -13.91 -3.87
CA ILE A 96 -11.82 -14.29 -2.81
C ILE A 96 -12.61 -14.75 -1.60
N PHE A 97 -12.27 -15.92 -1.08
CA PHE A 97 -12.83 -16.47 0.15
C PHE A 97 -11.81 -16.37 1.28
N LYS A 98 -11.32 -17.49 1.79
CA LYS A 98 -10.25 -17.53 2.79
C LYS A 98 -8.94 -17.91 2.10
N THR A 99 -7.97 -17.01 2.14
CA THR A 99 -6.66 -17.21 1.51
C THR A 99 -5.67 -16.15 1.99
N ARG A 100 -4.38 -16.41 1.89
CA ARG A 100 -3.38 -15.37 1.99
C ARG A 100 -3.35 -14.56 0.70
N LEU A 101 -3.37 -13.25 0.83
CA LEU A 101 -3.23 -12.31 -0.26
C LEU A 101 -1.84 -11.70 -0.25
N ARG A 102 -1.29 -11.50 -1.43
CA ARG A 102 -0.01 -10.84 -1.65
C ARG A 102 -0.21 -9.72 -2.68
N ALA A 103 -0.16 -8.48 -2.22
CA ALA A 103 -0.28 -7.28 -3.03
C ALA A 103 1.12 -6.72 -3.33
N GLU A 104 1.52 -6.73 -4.58
CA GLU A 104 2.79 -6.21 -5.06
C GLU A 104 2.60 -4.88 -5.76
N GLY A 105 2.95 -3.79 -5.08
CA GLY A 105 2.91 -2.43 -5.61
C GLY A 105 4.23 -2.05 -6.26
N THR A 106 4.16 -1.50 -7.46
CA THR A 106 5.34 -1.11 -8.26
C THR A 106 5.17 0.27 -8.86
N LEU A 107 6.20 1.08 -8.75
CA LEU A 107 6.28 2.37 -9.42
C LEU A 107 6.56 2.16 -10.91
N ILE A 108 5.62 2.62 -11.77
CA ILE A 108 5.78 2.60 -13.22
C ILE A 108 6.63 3.80 -13.65
N LYS A 109 6.28 4.98 -13.17
CA LYS A 109 7.01 6.21 -13.48
C LYS A 109 6.74 7.28 -12.42
N LYS A 110 7.81 7.98 -12.02
CA LYS A 110 7.74 9.18 -11.17
C LYS A 110 8.13 10.40 -11.99
N GLY A 111 7.24 11.40 -11.99
CA GLY A 111 7.54 12.75 -12.48
C GLY A 111 7.93 13.69 -11.32
N GLY A 112 8.00 14.99 -11.59
CA GLY A 112 8.34 16.00 -10.57
C GLY A 112 7.25 16.20 -9.51
N SER A 113 6.00 15.95 -9.85
CA SER A 113 4.84 16.19 -8.96
C SER A 113 3.93 15.00 -8.79
N VAL A 114 3.92 14.06 -9.74
CA VAL A 114 3.05 12.88 -9.71
C VAL A 114 3.83 11.61 -10.06
N GLY A 115 3.34 10.48 -9.56
CA GLY A 115 3.81 9.16 -9.94
C GLY A 115 2.65 8.26 -10.34
N LEU A 116 2.88 7.40 -11.33
CA LEU A 116 1.98 6.34 -11.75
C LEU A 116 2.48 5.01 -11.20
N LEU A 117 1.57 4.27 -10.58
CA LEU A 117 1.85 2.99 -9.95
C LEU A 117 0.88 1.92 -10.43
N GLU A 118 1.28 0.68 -10.28
CA GLU A 118 0.39 -0.48 -10.44
C GLU A 118 0.57 -1.46 -9.28
N CYS A 119 -0.43 -2.29 -9.07
CA CYS A 119 -0.42 -3.35 -8.10
C CYS A 119 -1.03 -4.62 -8.68
N HIS A 120 -0.33 -5.72 -8.50
CA HIS A 120 -0.84 -7.06 -8.78
C HIS A 120 -1.12 -7.76 -7.45
N ILE A 121 -2.31 -8.36 -7.33
CA ILE A 121 -2.71 -9.07 -6.11
C ILE A 121 -2.93 -10.54 -6.43
N TYR A 122 -2.22 -11.39 -5.71
CA TYR A 122 -2.23 -12.84 -5.88
C TYR A 122 -2.80 -13.53 -4.64
N ASP A 123 -3.48 -14.65 -4.86
CA ASP A 123 -3.84 -15.59 -3.78
C ASP A 123 -2.67 -16.56 -3.47
N GLU A 124 -2.82 -17.40 -2.46
CA GLU A 124 -1.81 -18.39 -2.05
C GLU A 124 -1.47 -19.41 -3.12
N LYS A 125 -2.36 -19.59 -4.12
CA LYS A 125 -2.15 -20.45 -5.29
C LYS A 125 -1.49 -19.73 -6.46
N GLN A 126 -1.01 -18.51 -6.23
CA GLN A 126 -0.42 -17.62 -7.24
C GLN A 126 -1.38 -17.26 -8.39
N SER A 127 -2.70 -17.32 -8.15
CA SER A 127 -3.68 -16.80 -9.11
C SER A 127 -3.78 -15.27 -8.96
N LEU A 128 -3.81 -14.56 -10.07
CA LEU A 128 -4.05 -13.12 -10.08
C LEU A 128 -5.54 -12.86 -9.74
N VAL A 129 -5.81 -12.28 -8.59
CA VAL A 129 -7.16 -12.03 -8.09
C VAL A 129 -7.58 -10.57 -8.20
N GLY A 130 -6.62 -9.66 -8.34
CA GLY A 130 -6.87 -8.23 -8.52
C GLY A 130 -5.72 -7.54 -9.24
N HIS A 131 -6.04 -6.48 -9.97
CA HIS A 131 -5.08 -5.58 -10.60
C HIS A 131 -5.51 -4.14 -10.37
N SER A 132 -4.59 -3.30 -9.97
CA SER A 132 -4.87 -1.89 -9.66
C SER A 132 -3.84 -0.97 -10.28
N THR A 133 -4.28 0.24 -10.61
CA THR A 133 -3.42 1.37 -10.94
C THR A 133 -3.77 2.55 -10.05
N SER A 134 -2.78 3.40 -9.78
CA SER A 134 -2.95 4.57 -8.93
C SER A 134 -2.06 5.71 -9.38
N THR A 135 -2.54 6.94 -9.15
CA THR A 135 -1.75 8.16 -9.26
C THR A 135 -1.52 8.74 -7.87
N CYS A 136 -0.26 8.98 -7.53
CA CYS A 136 0.14 9.65 -6.30
C CYS A 136 0.73 11.02 -6.61
N MET A 137 0.42 12.00 -5.77
CA MET A 137 0.94 13.37 -5.86
C MET A 137 1.96 13.61 -4.75
N VAL A 138 3.11 14.19 -5.11
CA VAL A 138 4.14 14.61 -4.14
C VAL A 138 3.70 15.88 -3.42
N LEU A 139 3.79 15.88 -2.10
CA LEU A 139 3.55 17.03 -1.25
C LEU A 139 4.89 17.57 -0.75
N LYS A 140 5.20 18.85 -1.06
CA LYS A 140 6.46 19.52 -0.73
C LYS A 140 6.22 20.75 0.16
N GLY A 141 7.24 21.14 0.92
CA GLY A 141 7.29 22.40 1.65
C GLY A 141 6.11 22.59 2.61
N ASN A 142 5.35 23.67 2.47
CA ASN A 142 4.24 24.00 3.36
C ASN A 142 3.09 22.98 3.33
N ALA A 143 2.85 22.32 2.22
CA ALA A 143 1.83 21.27 2.11
C ALA A 143 2.20 20.04 2.95
N SER A 144 3.46 19.61 2.91
CA SER A 144 4.01 18.55 3.75
C SER A 144 3.93 18.94 5.24
N LYS A 145 4.39 20.15 5.61
CA LYS A 145 4.39 20.64 7.00
C LYS A 145 2.99 20.71 7.62
N LYS A 146 2.00 21.20 6.88
CA LYS A 146 0.60 21.28 7.36
C LYS A 146 0.04 19.89 7.67
N ARG A 147 0.36 18.88 6.88
CA ARG A 147 -0.12 17.52 7.09
C ARG A 147 0.49 16.86 8.33
N ILE A 148 1.78 17.09 8.59
CA ILE A 148 2.46 16.58 9.78
C ILE A 148 1.90 17.23 11.08
N GLN A 149 1.49 18.50 11.03
CA GLN A 149 0.95 19.23 12.19
C GLN A 149 -0.50 18.87 12.51
N SER A 150 -1.24 18.25 11.59
CA SER A 150 -2.64 17.86 11.77
C SER A 150 -2.80 16.42 12.27
N THR A 151 -1.70 15.71 12.47
CA THR A 151 -1.64 14.36 13.08
C THR A 151 -1.13 14.42 14.50
#